data_63b17892b3453ce5b57f26422546c4bd
#
_entry.id   63b17892b3453ce5b57f26422546c4bd
#
_cell.length_a   1.000
_cell.length_b   1.000
_cell.length_c   1.000
_cell.angle_alpha   90.00
_cell.angle_beta   90.00
_cell.angle_gamma   90.00
#
_symmetry.space_group_name_H-M   'P 1'
#
loop_
_entity.id
_entity.type
_entity.pdbx_description
1 polymer ?
#
loop_
_entity_poly.entity_id
_entity_poly.type
_entity_poly.pdbx_seq_one_letter_code
_entity_poly.pdbx_strand_id
1 'polypeptide(L)'
;EVSVADLQRLSIQFPQSPVPQVLNYLFKSLLKTTVYSTNPSTHFGLAIENGYTHAVSPLHRYPDILIQRVLHEVFANGRDRKTSRAKEAIDLGSSSCHGQITWNVLTPTVQQELEAQISGSLAHLNDRTKIAQDAENDLAGLQKAEKMKARTGEIFQGLITGVQSYGFFVEIEDSLVEGLVHVSSLKDDWYEFR
;
A
#
# COMPACT_ATOMS: atom_id res chain seq x y z
N GLU A 1 -6.26 -15.26 14.42
CA GLU A 1 -5.47 -14.36 13.57
C GLU A 1 -5.43 -14.96 12.17
N VAL A 2 -5.79 -14.19 11.15
CA VAL A 2 -5.87 -14.69 9.75
C VAL A 2 -4.46 -14.67 9.19
N SER A 3 -3.96 -15.80 8.69
CA SER A 3 -2.63 -15.90 8.11
C SER A 3 -2.64 -15.53 6.62
N VAL A 4 -1.46 -15.18 6.07
CA VAL A 4 -1.27 -14.94 4.62
C VAL A 4 -1.68 -16.17 3.81
N ALA A 5 -1.39 -17.37 4.31
CA ALA A 5 -1.75 -18.63 3.65
C ALA A 5 -3.28 -18.83 3.56
N ASP A 6 -4.04 -18.41 4.59
CA ASP A 6 -5.49 -18.51 4.58
C ASP A 6 -6.10 -17.58 3.52
N LEU A 7 -5.57 -16.37 3.39
CA LEU A 7 -6.02 -15.40 2.38
C LEU A 7 -5.66 -15.84 0.98
N GLN A 8 -4.49 -16.45 0.78
CA GLN A 8 -4.11 -17.04 -0.49
C GLN A 8 -5.05 -18.19 -0.88
N ARG A 9 -5.40 -19.06 0.06
CA ARG A 9 -6.39 -20.14 -0.18
C ARG A 9 -7.74 -19.58 -0.57
N LEU A 10 -8.22 -18.55 0.13
CA LEU A 10 -9.48 -17.88 -0.20
C LEU A 10 -9.47 -17.29 -1.61
N SER A 11 -8.40 -16.57 -1.99
CA SER A 11 -8.29 -15.97 -3.32
C SER A 11 -8.31 -17.00 -4.46
N ILE A 12 -7.81 -18.21 -4.23
CA ILE A 12 -7.86 -19.33 -5.20
C ILE A 12 -9.27 -19.90 -5.30
N GLN A 13 -10.07 -19.85 -4.22
CA GLN A 13 -11.43 -20.37 -4.20
C GLN A 13 -12.47 -19.41 -4.82
N PHE A 14 -12.20 -18.10 -4.84
CA PHE A 14 -13.14 -17.09 -5.34
C PHE A 14 -13.62 -17.33 -6.77
N PRO A 15 -12.76 -17.70 -7.74
CA PRO A 15 -13.20 -17.98 -9.11
C PRO A 15 -14.17 -19.16 -9.24
N GLN A 16 -14.21 -20.06 -8.24
CA GLN A 16 -15.09 -21.22 -8.21
C GLN A 16 -16.47 -20.90 -7.57
N SER A 17 -16.62 -19.72 -7.01
CA SER A 17 -17.87 -19.26 -6.40
C SER A 17 -18.87 -18.80 -7.45
N PRO A 18 -20.19 -18.88 -7.19
CA PRO A 18 -21.21 -18.29 -8.05
C PRO A 18 -21.16 -16.76 -8.11
N VAL A 19 -20.44 -16.11 -7.20
CA VAL A 19 -20.35 -14.64 -7.08
C VAL A 19 -18.89 -14.16 -6.89
N PRO A 20 -17.96 -14.49 -7.79
CA PRO A 20 -16.54 -14.21 -7.60
C PRO A 20 -16.21 -12.73 -7.50
N GLN A 21 -16.95 -11.86 -8.19
CA GLN A 21 -16.73 -10.42 -8.18
C GLN A 21 -17.06 -9.80 -6.82
N VAL A 22 -18.19 -10.22 -6.22
CA VAL A 22 -18.58 -9.77 -4.88
C VAL A 22 -17.50 -10.14 -3.85
N LEU A 23 -17.02 -11.39 -3.92
CA LEU A 23 -15.99 -11.87 -3.00
C LEU A 23 -14.66 -11.12 -3.18
N ASN A 24 -14.25 -10.86 -4.42
CA ASN A 24 -13.05 -10.06 -4.70
C ASN A 24 -13.19 -8.61 -4.21
N TYR A 25 -14.36 -8.00 -4.39
CA TYR A 25 -14.64 -6.65 -3.88
C TYR A 25 -14.56 -6.61 -2.36
N LEU A 26 -15.27 -7.51 -1.67
CA LEU A 26 -15.23 -7.61 -0.21
C LEU A 26 -13.81 -7.87 0.31
N PHE A 27 -13.07 -8.76 -0.34
CA PHE A 27 -11.69 -9.04 0.02
C PHE A 27 -10.81 -7.78 -0.08
N LYS A 28 -10.90 -7.03 -1.18
CA LYS A 28 -10.15 -5.78 -1.36
C LYS A 28 -10.53 -4.73 -0.32
N SER A 29 -11.82 -4.62 0.03
CA SER A 29 -12.28 -3.66 1.04
C SER A 29 -11.79 -3.95 2.45
N LEU A 30 -11.41 -5.20 2.75
CA LEU A 30 -10.84 -5.61 4.04
C LEU A 30 -9.33 -5.28 4.15
N LEU A 31 -8.64 -5.08 3.02
CA LEU A 31 -7.22 -4.78 3.03
C LEU A 31 -6.98 -3.35 3.53
N LYS A 32 -6.14 -3.23 4.54
CA LYS A 32 -5.74 -1.93 5.08
C LYS A 32 -4.68 -1.28 4.20
N THR A 33 -4.75 0.04 4.10
CA THR A 33 -3.70 0.84 3.45
C THR A 33 -2.37 0.70 4.20
N THR A 34 -1.29 0.64 3.44
CA THR A 34 0.08 0.62 3.99
C THR A 34 0.39 1.96 4.65
N VAL A 35 1.00 1.93 5.82
CA VAL A 35 1.45 3.12 6.55
C VAL A 35 2.91 2.97 6.95
N TYR A 36 3.63 4.08 6.99
CA TYR A 36 4.98 4.13 7.55
C TYR A 36 4.92 4.16 9.08
N SER A 37 5.74 3.32 9.71
CA SER A 37 5.81 3.20 11.18
C SER A 37 7.25 2.93 11.60
N THR A 38 7.60 3.32 12.83
CA THR A 38 8.85 2.92 13.48
C THR A 38 8.80 1.49 14.00
N ASN A 39 7.61 0.96 14.18
CA ASN A 39 7.44 -0.41 14.68
C ASN A 39 7.46 -1.41 13.51
N PRO A 40 8.39 -2.36 13.47
CA PRO A 40 8.40 -3.42 12.49
C PRO A 40 7.09 -4.19 12.52
N SER A 41 6.52 -4.44 11.35
CA SER A 41 5.30 -5.24 11.20
C SER A 41 5.38 -6.08 9.94
N THR A 42 4.58 -7.11 9.86
CA THR A 42 4.50 -7.98 8.69
C THR A 42 3.99 -7.20 7.49
N HIS A 43 4.70 -7.26 6.37
CA HIS A 43 4.20 -6.79 5.10
C HIS A 43 3.39 -7.90 4.44
N PHE A 44 2.08 -7.82 4.55
CA PHE A 44 1.15 -8.84 4.10
C PHE A 44 1.33 -9.24 2.62
N GLY A 45 1.33 -8.26 1.71
CA GLY A 45 1.37 -8.52 0.27
C GLY A 45 2.70 -9.11 -0.24
N LEU A 46 3.79 -8.97 0.52
CA LEU A 46 5.10 -9.53 0.19
C LEU A 46 5.47 -10.74 1.06
N ALA A 47 4.61 -11.11 2.02
CA ALA A 47 4.88 -12.17 3.00
C ALA A 47 6.22 -11.99 3.77
N ILE A 48 6.59 -10.74 4.09
CA ILE A 48 7.80 -10.41 4.82
C ILE A 48 7.43 -10.17 6.29
N GLU A 49 7.99 -10.97 7.20
CA GLU A 49 7.60 -10.97 8.61
C GLU A 49 8.21 -9.83 9.44
N ASN A 50 9.42 -9.39 9.11
CA ASN A 50 10.22 -8.52 9.97
C ASN A 50 10.24 -7.06 9.54
N GLY A 51 9.20 -6.61 8.86
CA GLY A 51 9.11 -5.25 8.35
C GLY A 51 9.69 -5.10 6.95
N TYR A 52 9.26 -4.05 6.28
CA TYR A 52 9.65 -3.70 4.93
C TYR A 52 9.83 -2.19 4.84
N THR A 53 10.79 -1.74 4.07
CA THR A 53 10.98 -0.31 3.83
C THR A 53 11.31 0.00 2.38
N HIS A 54 11.00 1.21 1.96
CA HIS A 54 11.34 1.73 0.66
C HIS A 54 12.72 2.41 0.72
N ALA A 55 13.59 2.15 -0.26
CA ALA A 55 14.93 2.72 -0.31
C ALA A 55 15.45 3.04 -1.73
N VAL A 56 14.73 2.65 -2.80
CA VAL A 56 15.29 2.61 -4.16
C VAL A 56 14.86 3.77 -5.06
N SER A 57 13.90 4.60 -4.65
CA SER A 57 13.36 5.68 -5.49
C SER A 57 13.35 7.03 -4.78
N PRO A 58 14.52 7.58 -4.39
CA PRO A 58 14.61 8.80 -3.58
C PRO A 58 14.08 10.06 -4.30
N LEU A 59 14.03 10.07 -5.62
CA LEU A 59 13.45 11.17 -6.40
C LEU A 59 11.92 11.21 -6.34
N HIS A 60 11.28 10.09 -6.02
CA HIS A 60 9.83 9.98 -6.02
C HIS A 60 9.22 9.90 -4.61
N ARG A 61 10.01 9.45 -3.63
CA ARG A 61 9.50 9.19 -2.28
C ARG A 61 10.47 9.67 -1.22
N TYR A 62 10.01 10.57 -0.37
CA TYR A 62 10.82 11.08 0.75
C TYR A 62 11.27 10.01 1.75
N PRO A 63 10.49 8.96 2.08
CA PRO A 63 10.97 7.86 2.92
C PRO A 63 12.24 7.19 2.40
N ASP A 64 12.38 7.05 1.08
CA ASP A 64 13.58 6.48 0.46
C ASP A 64 14.84 7.33 0.77
N ILE A 65 14.69 8.66 0.76
CA ILE A 65 15.79 9.58 1.14
C ILE A 65 16.17 9.39 2.61
N LEU A 66 15.19 9.27 3.50
CA LEU A 66 15.44 9.05 4.92
C LEU A 66 16.19 7.74 5.16
N ILE A 67 15.77 6.67 4.51
CA ILE A 67 16.46 5.37 4.64
C ILE A 67 17.85 5.42 4.03
N GLN A 68 18.04 6.05 2.86
CA GLN A 68 19.38 6.23 2.28
C GLN A 68 20.29 7.05 3.17
N ARG A 69 19.76 8.05 3.88
CA ARG A 69 20.52 8.80 4.87
C ARG A 69 20.96 7.92 6.03
N VAL A 70 20.07 7.09 6.56
CA VAL A 70 20.42 6.11 7.61
C VAL A 70 21.53 5.17 7.12
N LEU A 71 21.41 4.64 5.90
CA LEU A 71 22.41 3.78 5.30
C LEU A 71 23.75 4.51 5.12
N HIS A 72 23.73 5.77 4.68
CA HIS A 72 24.95 6.59 4.56
C HIS A 72 25.65 6.75 5.91
N GLU A 73 24.94 7.07 6.98
CA GLU A 73 25.50 7.15 8.34
C GLU A 73 26.06 5.80 8.81
N VAL A 74 25.37 4.70 8.51
CA VAL A 74 25.85 3.34 8.83
C VAL A 74 27.16 3.04 8.12
N PHE A 75 27.29 3.39 6.83
CA PHE A 75 28.49 3.10 6.03
C PHE A 75 29.63 4.07 6.31
N ALA A 76 29.34 5.37 6.56
CA ALA A 76 30.37 6.39 6.79
C ALA A 76 30.92 6.37 8.22
N ASN A 77 30.08 6.18 9.22
CA ASN A 77 30.40 6.33 10.64
C ASN A 77 30.35 5.03 11.42
N GLY A 78 29.66 4.02 10.86
CA GLY A 78 29.52 2.73 11.49
C GLY A 78 30.84 1.98 11.59
N ARG A 79 31.09 1.37 12.73
CA ARG A 79 32.24 0.51 12.96
C ARG A 79 31.77 -0.82 13.52
N ASP A 80 32.14 -1.91 12.87
CA ASP A 80 31.98 -3.22 13.51
C ASP A 80 32.93 -3.26 14.72
N ARG A 81 32.36 -3.26 15.91
CA ARG A 81 33.15 -3.27 17.18
C ARG A 81 33.76 -4.63 17.48
N LYS A 82 33.42 -5.67 16.71
CA LYS A 82 33.82 -7.06 17.02
C LYS A 82 35.01 -7.58 16.20
N THR A 83 35.36 -6.95 15.11
CA THR A 83 36.47 -7.44 14.28
C THR A 83 37.44 -6.35 13.85
N SER A 84 38.74 -6.65 13.96
CA SER A 84 39.81 -5.83 13.41
C SER A 84 39.84 -5.74 11.88
N ARG A 85 38.97 -6.51 11.21
CA ARG A 85 38.77 -6.53 9.74
C ARG A 85 37.81 -5.47 9.21
N ALA A 86 37.19 -4.67 10.04
CA ALA A 86 36.26 -3.59 9.65
C ALA A 86 36.90 -2.48 8.78
N LYS A 87 38.16 -2.65 8.39
CA LYS A 87 38.88 -1.69 7.52
C LYS A 87 38.86 -2.09 6.04
N GLU A 88 38.40 -3.28 5.69
CA GLU A 88 38.29 -3.70 4.30
C GLU A 88 36.91 -3.29 3.76
N ALA A 89 36.88 -2.70 2.57
CA ALA A 89 35.65 -2.38 1.87
C ALA A 89 34.84 -3.66 1.70
N ILE A 90 33.66 -3.72 2.33
CA ILE A 90 32.76 -4.85 2.23
C ILE A 90 32.00 -4.71 0.91
N ASP A 91 32.12 -5.69 0.03
CA ASP A 91 31.31 -5.79 -1.18
C ASP A 91 29.89 -6.24 -0.79
N LEU A 92 28.99 -5.28 -0.63
CA LEU A 92 27.59 -5.52 -0.30
C LEU A 92 26.81 -6.21 -1.43
N GLY A 93 27.34 -6.21 -2.65
CA GLY A 93 26.79 -6.95 -3.78
C GLY A 93 27.04 -8.46 -3.71
N SER A 94 27.97 -8.89 -2.84
CA SER A 94 28.30 -10.30 -2.68
C SER A 94 27.30 -10.99 -1.74
N SER A 95 26.70 -12.10 -2.19
CA SER A 95 25.82 -12.94 -1.37
C SER A 95 26.54 -13.54 -0.14
N SER A 96 27.87 -13.61 -0.13
CA SER A 96 28.68 -14.08 1.01
C SER A 96 28.66 -13.13 2.21
N CYS A 97 28.29 -11.86 2.00
CA CYS A 97 28.17 -10.87 3.08
C CYS A 97 26.83 -10.96 3.82
N HIS A 98 25.81 -11.54 3.20
CA HIS A 98 24.47 -11.59 3.75
C HIS A 98 24.42 -12.49 5.01
N GLY A 99 23.92 -11.93 6.10
CA GLY A 99 23.83 -12.62 7.41
C GLY A 99 25.11 -12.58 8.27
N GLN A 100 26.23 -12.10 7.77
CA GLN A 100 27.50 -11.97 8.54
C GLN A 100 27.76 -10.55 9.05
N ILE A 101 26.99 -9.56 8.57
CA ILE A 101 27.19 -8.14 8.92
C ILE A 101 26.39 -7.84 10.20
N THR A 102 27.09 -7.36 11.22
CA THR A 102 26.44 -6.78 12.39
C THR A 102 26.15 -5.30 12.10
N TRP A 103 24.89 -5.01 11.85
CA TRP A 103 24.42 -3.64 11.50
C TRP A 103 24.32 -2.69 12.69
N ASN A 104 24.49 -3.15 13.91
CA ASN A 104 24.50 -2.31 15.10
C ASN A 104 25.86 -1.63 15.29
N VAL A 105 26.17 -0.71 14.39
CA VAL A 105 27.48 -0.04 14.27
C VAL A 105 27.42 1.45 14.63
N LEU A 106 26.23 2.03 14.73
CA LEU A 106 26.04 3.43 15.10
C LEU A 106 26.25 3.67 16.59
N THR A 107 26.74 4.84 16.93
CA THR A 107 26.77 5.27 18.34
C THR A 107 25.36 5.52 18.85
N PRO A 108 25.06 5.31 20.16
CA PRO A 108 23.73 5.54 20.70
C PRO A 108 23.19 6.96 20.43
N THR A 109 24.05 7.98 20.43
CA THR A 109 23.67 9.36 20.15
C THR A 109 23.17 9.52 18.72
N VAL A 110 23.90 9.04 17.73
CA VAL A 110 23.53 9.12 16.31
C VAL A 110 22.25 8.31 16.05
N GLN A 111 22.12 7.14 16.68
CA GLN A 111 20.91 6.34 16.56
C GLN A 111 19.68 7.10 17.09
N GLN A 112 19.78 7.70 18.28
CA GLN A 112 18.68 8.49 18.86
C GLN A 112 18.30 9.69 18.02
N GLU A 113 19.28 10.39 17.43
CA GLU A 113 19.02 11.52 16.53
C GLU A 113 18.27 11.08 15.27
N LEU A 114 18.66 9.98 14.63
CA LEU A 114 18.01 9.42 13.47
C LEU A 114 16.60 8.92 13.79
N GLU A 115 16.42 8.23 14.91
CA GLU A 115 15.11 7.76 15.38
C GLU A 115 14.15 8.92 15.67
N ALA A 116 14.63 9.98 16.32
CA ALA A 116 13.86 11.18 16.59
C ALA A 116 13.43 11.88 15.29
N GLN A 117 14.33 11.99 14.33
CA GLN A 117 14.07 12.60 13.02
C GLN A 117 13.02 11.81 12.24
N ILE A 118 13.16 10.49 12.17
CA ILE A 118 12.21 9.60 11.48
C ILE A 118 10.85 9.70 12.16
N SER A 119 10.79 9.53 13.48
CA SER A 119 9.54 9.57 14.25
C SER A 119 8.81 10.91 14.08
N GLY A 120 9.52 12.02 14.10
CA GLY A 120 8.95 13.36 13.88
C GLY A 120 8.39 13.57 12.47
N SER A 121 8.87 12.81 11.49
CA SER A 121 8.43 12.91 10.09
C SER A 121 7.23 12.03 9.75
N LEU A 122 6.96 10.97 10.51
CA LEU A 122 6.02 9.91 10.14
C LEU A 122 4.58 10.39 9.91
N ALA A 123 4.05 11.25 10.79
CA ALA A 123 2.70 11.75 10.64
C ALA A 123 2.54 12.52 9.33
N HIS A 124 3.49 13.41 9.03
CA HIS A 124 3.49 14.18 7.80
C HIS A 124 3.66 13.30 6.56
N LEU A 125 4.54 12.30 6.63
CA LEU A 125 4.76 11.35 5.53
C LEU A 125 3.50 10.57 5.20
N ASN A 126 2.82 10.03 6.21
CA ASN A 126 1.59 9.27 6.01
C ASN A 126 0.47 10.15 5.45
N ASP A 127 0.33 11.38 5.96
CA ASP A 127 -0.64 12.34 5.44
C ASP A 127 -0.39 12.68 3.96
N ARG A 128 0.87 13.01 3.61
CA ARG A 128 1.24 13.34 2.22
C ARG A 128 1.12 12.16 1.27
N THR A 129 1.46 10.95 1.72
CA THR A 129 1.28 9.73 0.94
C THR A 129 -0.19 9.47 0.65
N LYS A 130 -1.05 9.67 1.66
CA LYS A 130 -2.51 9.54 1.47
C LYS A 130 -3.04 10.56 0.47
N ILE A 131 -2.69 11.84 0.60
CA ILE A 131 -3.13 12.89 -0.34
C ILE A 131 -2.68 12.59 -1.77
N ALA A 132 -1.44 12.12 -1.95
CA ALA A 132 -0.93 11.73 -3.27
C ALA A 132 -1.71 10.56 -3.86
N GLN A 133 -2.00 9.53 -3.06
CA GLN A 133 -2.77 8.37 -3.48
C GLN A 133 -4.22 8.75 -3.84
N ASP A 134 -4.84 9.61 -3.05
CA ASP A 134 -6.20 10.10 -3.32
C ASP A 134 -6.22 10.88 -4.64
N ALA A 135 -5.24 11.75 -4.89
CA ALA A 135 -5.12 12.49 -6.16
C ALA A 135 -4.89 11.57 -7.38
N GLU A 136 -4.08 10.52 -7.24
CA GLU A 136 -3.90 9.50 -8.29
C GLU A 136 -5.20 8.75 -8.58
N ASN A 137 -5.93 8.38 -7.55
CA ASN A 137 -7.22 7.69 -7.67
C ASN A 137 -8.27 8.59 -8.35
N ASP A 138 -8.35 9.87 -7.97
CA ASP A 138 -9.25 10.86 -8.58
C ASP A 138 -8.92 11.06 -10.05
N LEU A 139 -7.65 11.20 -10.42
CA LEU A 139 -7.23 11.33 -11.80
C LEU A 139 -7.58 10.09 -12.62
N ALA A 140 -7.32 8.90 -12.08
CA ALA A 140 -7.68 7.63 -12.72
C ALA A 140 -9.20 7.52 -12.91
N GLY A 141 -9.99 7.93 -11.91
CA GLY A 141 -11.45 8.01 -11.98
C GLY A 141 -11.93 8.94 -13.09
N LEU A 142 -11.34 10.13 -13.20
CA LEU A 142 -11.65 11.12 -14.22
C LEU A 142 -11.37 10.59 -15.63
N GLN A 143 -10.21 9.95 -15.83
CA GLN A 143 -9.85 9.34 -17.11
C GLN A 143 -10.81 8.20 -17.50
N LYS A 144 -11.22 7.39 -16.53
CA LYS A 144 -12.22 6.33 -16.74
C LYS A 144 -13.58 6.93 -17.13
N ALA A 145 -14.05 7.95 -16.40
CA ALA A 145 -15.30 8.64 -16.69
C ALA A 145 -15.30 9.27 -18.10
N GLU A 146 -14.18 9.84 -18.50
CA GLU A 146 -14.04 10.43 -19.83
C GLU A 146 -14.15 9.38 -20.95
N LYS A 147 -13.55 8.22 -20.78
CA LYS A 147 -13.69 7.07 -21.69
C LYS A 147 -15.15 6.58 -21.77
N MET A 148 -15.87 6.61 -20.65
CA MET A 148 -17.27 6.18 -20.60
C MET A 148 -18.23 7.14 -21.29
N LYS A 149 -17.89 8.42 -21.47
CA LYS A 149 -18.72 9.36 -22.23
C LYS A 149 -19.01 8.87 -23.66
N ALA A 150 -18.04 8.23 -24.30
CA ALA A 150 -18.21 7.68 -25.66
C ALA A 150 -19.15 6.47 -25.71
N ARG A 151 -19.42 5.86 -24.57
CA ARG A 151 -20.26 4.65 -24.43
C ARG A 151 -21.63 4.95 -23.80
N THR A 152 -22.02 6.22 -23.79
CA THR A 152 -23.33 6.63 -23.23
C THR A 152 -24.48 5.98 -24.02
N GLY A 153 -25.41 5.35 -23.31
CA GLY A 153 -26.54 4.62 -23.87
C GLY A 153 -26.33 3.12 -24.06
N GLU A 154 -25.12 2.61 -23.79
CA GLU A 154 -24.86 1.17 -23.75
C GLU A 154 -25.39 0.56 -22.43
N ILE A 155 -25.71 -0.73 -22.47
CA ILE A 155 -26.14 -1.50 -21.29
C ILE A 155 -24.96 -2.32 -20.80
N PHE A 156 -24.69 -2.26 -19.50
CA PHE A 156 -23.58 -2.94 -18.85
C PHE A 156 -24.07 -3.85 -17.72
N GLN A 157 -23.29 -4.88 -17.45
CA GLN A 157 -23.36 -5.63 -16.20
C GLN A 157 -22.56 -4.88 -15.13
N GLY A 158 -23.09 -4.79 -13.92
CA GLY A 158 -22.43 -4.08 -12.83
C GLY A 158 -22.74 -4.68 -11.46
N LEU A 159 -21.84 -4.43 -10.54
CA LEU A 159 -21.96 -4.81 -9.14
C LEU A 159 -22.34 -3.59 -8.30
N ILE A 160 -23.36 -3.71 -7.47
CA ILE A 160 -23.68 -2.68 -6.47
C ILE A 160 -22.61 -2.72 -5.38
N THR A 161 -21.83 -1.64 -5.28
CA THR A 161 -20.69 -1.51 -4.34
C THR A 161 -21.07 -0.79 -3.07
N GLY A 162 -22.12 0.04 -3.10
CA GLY A 162 -22.60 0.77 -1.94
C GLY A 162 -24.03 1.27 -2.10
N VAL A 163 -24.76 1.35 -1.00
CA VAL A 163 -26.12 1.89 -0.96
C VAL A 163 -26.16 3.08 0.00
N GLN A 164 -26.80 4.18 -0.43
CA GLN A 164 -26.98 5.40 0.32
C GLN A 164 -28.46 5.85 0.26
N SER A 165 -28.85 6.78 1.12
CA SER A 165 -30.22 7.30 1.15
C SER A 165 -30.65 8.00 -0.15
N TYR A 166 -29.69 8.47 -0.96
CA TYR A 166 -29.94 9.17 -2.22
C TYR A 166 -29.75 8.30 -3.48
N GLY A 167 -29.31 7.05 -3.32
CA GLY A 167 -29.07 6.14 -4.44
C GLY A 167 -28.06 5.05 -4.11
N PHE A 168 -27.54 4.41 -5.13
CA PHE A 168 -26.54 3.36 -4.97
C PHE A 168 -25.40 3.51 -6.00
N PHE A 169 -24.22 3.05 -5.59
CA PHE A 169 -23.05 3.00 -6.45
C PHE A 169 -22.99 1.66 -7.17
N VAL A 170 -22.63 1.72 -8.45
CA VAL A 170 -22.47 0.53 -9.31
C VAL A 170 -21.11 0.57 -9.96
N GLU A 171 -20.32 -0.48 -9.77
CA GLU A 171 -19.08 -0.71 -10.51
C GLU A 171 -19.37 -1.58 -11.73
N ILE A 172 -18.98 -1.10 -12.93
CA ILE A 172 -19.14 -1.83 -14.18
C ILE A 172 -18.04 -2.88 -14.29
N GLU A 173 -18.42 -4.14 -14.52
CA GLU A 173 -17.50 -5.30 -14.50
C GLU A 173 -16.34 -5.16 -15.49
N ASP A 174 -16.62 -4.77 -16.73
CA ASP A 174 -15.63 -4.73 -17.82
C ASP A 174 -14.57 -3.63 -17.64
N SER A 175 -14.96 -2.49 -17.06
CA SER A 175 -14.14 -1.27 -17.04
C SER A 175 -13.68 -0.89 -15.64
N LEU A 176 -14.25 -1.50 -14.59
CA LEU A 176 -14.06 -1.14 -13.18
C LEU A 176 -14.27 0.38 -12.96
N VAL A 177 -15.29 0.92 -13.64
CA VAL A 177 -15.75 2.29 -13.44
C VAL A 177 -16.91 2.27 -12.47
N GLU A 178 -16.82 3.05 -11.41
CA GLU A 178 -17.92 3.23 -10.47
C GLU A 178 -18.76 4.46 -10.85
N GLY A 179 -20.07 4.32 -10.81
CA GLY A 179 -21.02 5.39 -11.07
C GLY A 179 -22.15 5.40 -10.05
N LEU A 180 -22.76 6.58 -9.84
CA LEU A 180 -23.92 6.74 -8.97
C LEU A 180 -25.21 6.61 -9.78
N VAL A 181 -26.08 5.71 -9.36
CA VAL A 181 -27.48 5.64 -9.78
C VAL A 181 -28.32 6.34 -8.71
N HIS A 182 -28.79 7.55 -9.02
CA HIS A 182 -29.59 8.33 -8.08
C HIS A 182 -31.01 7.75 -7.99
N VAL A 183 -31.61 7.73 -6.78
CA VAL A 183 -32.93 7.15 -6.54
C VAL A 183 -34.02 7.75 -7.44
N SER A 184 -33.92 9.02 -7.81
CA SER A 184 -34.88 9.68 -8.72
C SER A 184 -34.86 9.15 -10.15
N SER A 185 -33.85 8.41 -10.55
CA SER A 185 -33.78 7.77 -11.88
C SER A 185 -34.53 6.44 -11.93
N LEU A 186 -34.85 5.87 -10.77
CA LEU A 186 -35.64 4.64 -10.62
C LEU A 186 -37.12 5.04 -10.68
N LYS A 187 -37.86 4.51 -11.66
CA LYS A 187 -39.25 4.88 -11.89
C LYS A 187 -40.23 3.70 -11.75
N ASP A 188 -39.70 2.56 -11.38
CA ASP A 188 -40.38 1.27 -11.36
C ASP A 188 -41.02 0.92 -10.01
N ASP A 189 -40.50 1.47 -8.87
CA ASP A 189 -41.03 1.20 -7.54
C ASP A 189 -40.65 2.30 -6.54
N TRP A 190 -41.14 2.20 -5.31
CA TRP A 190 -40.77 3.00 -4.16
C TRP A 190 -39.59 2.34 -3.41
N TYR A 191 -38.50 3.08 -3.23
CA TYR A 191 -37.32 2.59 -2.56
C TYR A 191 -37.14 3.29 -1.21
N GLU A 192 -36.95 2.50 -0.13
CA GLU A 192 -36.68 2.99 1.23
C GLU A 192 -35.32 2.49 1.69
N PHE A 193 -34.50 3.40 2.19
CA PHE A 193 -33.21 3.09 2.79
C PHE A 193 -33.41 2.67 4.25
N ARG A 194 -33.00 1.46 4.61
CA ARG A 194 -33.09 0.90 5.97
C ARG A 194 -31.73 0.57 6.54
#